data_ea587b02907a921774e63316488d6561
#
_entry.id   ea587b02907a921774e63316488d6561
#
_cell.length_a   1.000
_cell.length_b   1.000
_cell.length_c   1.000
_cell.angle_alpha   90.00
_cell.angle_beta   90.00
_cell.angle_gamma   90.00
#
_symmetry.space_group_name_H-M   'P 1'
#
loop_
_entity.id
_entity.type
_entity.pdbx_description
1 polymer ?
#
loop_
_entity_poly.entity_id
_entity_poly.type
_entity_poly.pdbx_seq_one_letter_code
_entity_poly.pdbx_strand_id
1 'polypeptide(L)'
;GLAAALSTAAGLLLVISTAVSNDLIKKTLYPSISEKNELLIARLSATLAVLIAGYFAYNPPDFVAAVVALAFGLAAASIFPAIILGIFFRRVNKEGAISGMLVGISVMLYYMMKFKLGWLGEIPPQSEWWFGISPEGFGTIAMLCNFITSFSVSLLFKKPPNHVMDLVDKIRYPK
;
A
#
# COMPACT_ATOMS: atom_id res chain seq x y z
N GLY A 1 4.00 22.90 -14.21
CA GLY A 1 3.61 22.40 -12.88
C GLY A 1 2.21 21.79 -12.89
N LEU A 2 1.18 22.53 -13.32
CA LEU A 2 -0.22 22.04 -13.33
C LEU A 2 -0.40 20.78 -14.19
N ALA A 3 0.18 20.71 -15.38
CA ALA A 3 0.09 19.54 -16.24
C ALA A 3 0.70 18.29 -15.61
N ALA A 4 1.83 18.41 -14.93
CA ALA A 4 2.46 17.30 -14.21
C ALA A 4 1.59 16.81 -13.04
N ALA A 5 1.04 17.73 -12.25
CA ALA A 5 0.14 17.39 -11.14
C ALA A 5 -1.14 16.69 -11.63
N LEU A 6 -1.77 17.23 -12.68
CA LEU A 6 -3.01 16.64 -13.25
C LEU A 6 -2.80 15.27 -13.86
N SER A 7 -1.66 15.01 -14.52
CA SER A 7 -1.35 13.68 -15.07
C SER A 7 -1.22 12.63 -13.97
N THR A 8 -0.55 12.96 -12.87
CA THR A 8 -0.42 12.07 -11.72
C THR A 8 -1.77 11.83 -11.04
N ALA A 9 -2.55 12.90 -10.82
CA ALA A 9 -3.87 12.80 -10.22
C ALA A 9 -4.82 11.92 -11.04
N ALA A 10 -4.83 12.07 -12.37
CA ALA A 10 -5.64 11.24 -13.26
C ALA A 10 -5.27 9.76 -13.17
N GLY A 11 -3.97 9.44 -13.15
CA GLY A 11 -3.48 8.08 -12.97
C GLY A 11 -3.89 7.46 -11.63
N LEU A 12 -3.75 8.21 -10.53
CA LEU A 12 -4.15 7.76 -9.20
C LEU A 12 -5.66 7.53 -9.09
N LEU A 13 -6.49 8.42 -9.65
CA LEU A 13 -7.94 8.26 -9.68
C LEU A 13 -8.36 7.03 -10.49
N LEU A 14 -7.69 6.76 -11.61
CA LEU A 14 -7.93 5.55 -12.40
C LEU A 14 -7.61 4.30 -11.59
N VAL A 15 -6.47 4.26 -10.90
CA VAL A 15 -6.09 3.12 -10.05
C VAL A 15 -7.08 2.91 -8.91
N ILE A 16 -7.48 3.98 -8.19
CA ILE A 16 -8.47 3.87 -7.10
C ILE A 16 -9.80 3.33 -7.63
N SER A 17 -10.29 3.89 -8.73
CA SER A 17 -11.59 3.50 -9.29
C SER A 17 -11.60 2.04 -9.76
N THR A 18 -10.53 1.58 -10.41
CA THR A 18 -10.40 0.19 -10.88
C THR A 18 -10.16 -0.79 -9.75
N ALA A 19 -9.37 -0.44 -8.75
CA ALA A 19 -9.16 -1.27 -7.57
C ALA A 19 -10.47 -1.54 -6.81
N VAL A 20 -11.31 -0.52 -6.66
CA VAL A 20 -12.60 -0.68 -5.99
C VAL A 20 -13.60 -1.43 -6.88
N SER A 21 -13.81 -0.99 -8.12
CA SER A 21 -14.87 -1.54 -8.97
C SER A 21 -14.56 -2.94 -9.49
N ASN A 22 -13.35 -3.15 -10.00
CA ASN A 22 -12.95 -4.42 -10.62
C ASN A 22 -12.37 -5.39 -9.59
N ASP A 23 -11.38 -4.98 -8.78
CA ASP A 23 -10.67 -5.93 -7.93
C ASP A 23 -11.48 -6.27 -6.67
N LEU A 24 -12.03 -5.27 -5.97
CA LEU A 24 -12.81 -5.51 -4.77
C LEU A 24 -14.24 -5.99 -5.10
N ILE A 25 -14.98 -5.25 -5.92
CA ILE A 25 -16.40 -5.56 -6.16
C ILE A 25 -16.54 -6.73 -7.12
N LYS A 26 -16.05 -6.63 -8.34
CA LYS A 26 -16.29 -7.66 -9.38
C LYS A 26 -15.57 -8.96 -9.08
N LYS A 27 -14.27 -8.94 -8.76
CA LYS A 27 -13.50 -10.17 -8.54
C LYS A 27 -13.75 -10.82 -7.19
N THR A 28 -14.08 -10.03 -6.14
CA THR A 28 -14.14 -10.54 -4.77
C THR A 28 -15.55 -10.67 -4.25
N LEU A 29 -16.39 -9.64 -4.38
CA LEU A 29 -17.70 -9.59 -3.74
C LEU A 29 -18.85 -10.02 -4.65
N TYR A 30 -18.91 -9.53 -5.89
CA TYR A 30 -20.00 -9.76 -6.84
C TYR A 30 -19.50 -10.06 -8.24
N PRO A 31 -19.05 -11.30 -8.54
CA PRO A 31 -18.52 -11.67 -9.86
C PRO A 31 -19.51 -11.50 -11.02
N SER A 32 -20.81 -11.53 -10.72
CA SER A 32 -21.91 -11.40 -11.71
C SER A 32 -22.40 -9.96 -11.92
N ILE A 33 -21.67 -8.95 -11.43
CA ILE A 33 -22.05 -7.55 -11.60
C ILE A 33 -22.09 -7.16 -13.10
N SER A 34 -23.10 -6.41 -13.51
CA SER A 34 -23.19 -5.91 -14.86
C SER A 34 -22.14 -4.82 -15.13
N GLU A 35 -21.65 -4.71 -16.37
CA GLU A 35 -20.68 -3.68 -16.78
C GLU A 35 -21.15 -2.25 -16.45
N LYS A 36 -22.46 -2.00 -16.59
CA LYS A 36 -23.06 -0.70 -16.25
C LYS A 36 -22.89 -0.36 -14.76
N ASN A 37 -23.14 -1.33 -13.88
CA ASN A 37 -23.00 -1.15 -12.44
C ASN A 37 -21.54 -1.08 -12.02
N GLU A 38 -20.66 -1.87 -12.64
CA GLU A 38 -19.22 -1.78 -12.44
C GLU A 38 -18.69 -0.37 -12.77
N LEU A 39 -19.11 0.20 -13.91
CA LEU A 39 -18.77 1.56 -14.30
C LEU A 39 -19.33 2.62 -13.35
N LEU A 40 -20.55 2.42 -12.85
CA LEU A 40 -21.14 3.31 -11.85
C LEU A 40 -20.31 3.33 -10.56
N ILE A 41 -19.92 2.15 -10.06
CA ILE A 41 -19.09 2.03 -8.88
C ILE A 41 -17.71 2.68 -9.10
N ALA A 42 -17.10 2.48 -10.27
CA ALA A 42 -15.84 3.13 -10.61
C ALA A 42 -15.95 4.66 -10.54
N ARG A 43 -17.03 5.24 -11.10
CA ARG A 43 -17.28 6.69 -11.06
C ARG A 43 -17.53 7.19 -9.64
N LEU A 44 -18.32 6.48 -8.86
CA LEU A 44 -18.60 6.84 -7.46
C LEU A 44 -17.32 6.79 -6.62
N SER A 45 -16.48 5.78 -6.81
CA SER A 45 -15.19 5.63 -6.11
C SER A 45 -14.23 6.78 -6.46
N ALA A 46 -14.15 7.15 -7.74
CA ALA A 46 -13.33 8.29 -8.17
C ALA A 46 -13.86 9.60 -7.57
N THR A 47 -15.19 9.81 -7.59
CA THR A 47 -15.82 11.01 -7.01
C THR A 47 -15.53 11.11 -5.52
N LEU A 48 -15.70 10.00 -4.78
CA LEU A 48 -15.40 9.96 -3.35
C LEU A 48 -13.93 10.27 -3.07
N ALA A 49 -13.01 9.69 -3.86
CA ALA A 49 -11.58 9.97 -3.73
C ALA A 49 -11.26 11.47 -3.95
N VAL A 50 -11.89 12.11 -4.94
CA VAL A 50 -11.72 13.55 -5.19
C VAL A 50 -12.26 14.39 -4.03
N LEU A 51 -13.42 14.02 -3.46
CA LEU A 51 -13.99 14.73 -2.30
C LEU A 51 -13.08 14.63 -1.07
N ILE A 52 -12.55 13.44 -0.79
CA ILE A 52 -11.61 13.23 0.32
C ILE A 52 -10.32 14.02 0.07
N ALA A 53 -9.76 13.96 -1.14
CA ALA A 53 -8.58 14.73 -1.51
C ALA A 53 -8.82 16.25 -1.38
N GLY A 54 -9.99 16.73 -1.80
CA GLY A 54 -10.39 18.12 -1.67
C GLY A 54 -10.50 18.58 -0.21
N TYR A 55 -11.03 17.71 0.68
CA TYR A 55 -11.06 17.99 2.11
C TYR A 55 -9.64 18.15 2.69
N PHE A 56 -8.72 17.25 2.34
CA PHE A 56 -7.32 17.36 2.77
C PHE A 56 -6.58 18.53 2.10
N ALA A 57 -6.97 18.94 0.90
CA ALA A 57 -6.41 20.13 0.27
C ALA A 57 -6.87 21.42 0.97
N TYR A 58 -8.11 21.44 1.49
CA TYR A 58 -8.63 22.57 2.27
C TYR A 58 -8.07 22.62 3.70
N ASN A 59 -7.90 21.46 4.33
CA ASN A 59 -7.31 21.31 5.68
C ASN A 59 -6.05 20.44 5.59
N PRO A 60 -4.94 20.98 5.06
CA PRO A 60 -3.74 20.17 4.87
C PRO A 60 -3.15 19.76 6.22
N PRO A 61 -2.90 18.44 6.44
CA PRO A 61 -2.29 17.96 7.67
C PRO A 61 -0.82 18.38 7.80
N ASP A 62 -0.19 18.75 6.69
CA ASP A 62 1.17 19.27 6.62
C ASP A 62 1.45 19.84 5.21
N PHE A 63 2.68 20.33 4.97
CA PHE A 63 3.11 20.71 3.64
C PHE A 63 3.17 19.50 2.68
N VAL A 64 2.96 19.75 1.39
CA VAL A 64 2.72 18.70 0.36
C VAL A 64 3.79 17.62 0.34
N ALA A 65 5.08 17.97 0.46
CA ALA A 65 6.15 16.97 0.42
C ALA A 65 6.11 15.99 1.61
N ALA A 66 5.70 16.45 2.81
CA ALA A 66 5.54 15.56 3.96
C ALA A 66 4.38 14.57 3.74
N VAL A 67 3.24 15.04 3.22
CA VAL A 67 2.10 14.17 2.90
C VAL A 67 2.47 13.12 1.85
N VAL A 68 3.21 13.53 0.83
CA VAL A 68 3.72 12.61 -0.21
C VAL A 68 4.69 11.59 0.37
N ALA A 69 5.61 12.00 1.26
CA ALA A 69 6.55 11.09 1.93
C ALA A 69 5.82 10.03 2.78
N LEU A 70 4.74 10.41 3.48
CA LEU A 70 3.90 9.46 4.22
C LEU A 70 3.20 8.46 3.29
N ALA A 71 2.69 8.91 2.15
CA ALA A 71 2.06 8.04 1.15
C ALA A 71 3.06 7.04 0.56
N PHE A 72 4.26 7.48 0.20
CA PHE A 72 5.34 6.58 -0.25
C PHE A 72 5.82 5.66 0.86
N GLY A 73 5.85 6.12 2.12
CA GLY A 73 6.14 5.29 3.28
C GLY A 73 5.14 4.13 3.43
N LEU A 74 3.84 4.41 3.27
CA LEU A 74 2.80 3.36 3.27
C LEU A 74 2.97 2.38 2.11
N ALA A 75 3.26 2.85 0.91
CA ALA A 75 3.51 1.99 -0.25
C ALA A 75 4.76 1.12 -0.05
N ALA A 76 5.85 1.70 0.46
CA ALA A 76 7.07 0.97 0.79
C ALA A 76 6.84 -0.08 1.89
N ALA A 77 6.06 0.26 2.91
CA ALA A 77 5.74 -0.66 3.99
C ALA A 77 4.82 -1.82 3.57
N SER A 78 4.04 -1.67 2.50
CA SER A 78 3.02 -2.66 2.09
C SER A 78 3.45 -3.49 0.88
N ILE A 79 3.43 -2.90 -0.31
CA ILE A 79 3.50 -3.62 -1.59
C ILE A 79 4.94 -3.91 -2.00
N PHE A 80 5.88 -3.00 -1.73
CA PHE A 80 7.25 -3.11 -2.23
C PHE A 80 7.95 -4.40 -1.81
N PRO A 81 7.94 -4.82 -0.51
CA PRO A 81 8.53 -6.10 -0.11
C PRO A 81 7.88 -7.30 -0.80
N ALA A 82 6.56 -7.31 -0.96
CA ALA A 82 5.86 -8.41 -1.62
C ALA A 82 6.28 -8.57 -3.09
N ILE A 83 6.48 -7.46 -3.82
CA ILE A 83 6.96 -7.47 -5.20
C ILE A 83 8.40 -7.99 -5.25
N ILE A 84 9.30 -7.44 -4.45
CA ILE A 84 10.72 -7.85 -4.45
C ILE A 84 10.87 -9.32 -4.07
N LEU A 85 10.21 -9.74 -2.99
CA LEU A 85 10.25 -11.13 -2.54
C LEU A 85 9.62 -12.07 -3.56
N GLY A 86 8.51 -11.68 -4.19
CA GLY A 86 7.83 -12.46 -5.21
C GLY A 86 8.65 -12.66 -6.48
N ILE A 87 9.46 -11.67 -6.88
CA ILE A 87 10.35 -11.77 -8.05
C ILE A 87 11.64 -12.54 -7.74
N PHE A 88 12.25 -12.29 -6.57
CA PHE A 88 13.61 -12.77 -6.30
C PHE A 88 13.67 -14.02 -5.43
N PHE A 89 12.61 -14.36 -4.69
CA PHE A 89 12.63 -15.47 -3.72
C PHE A 89 11.55 -16.51 -4.01
N ARG A 90 11.94 -17.66 -4.54
CA ARG A 90 11.08 -18.81 -4.85
C ARG A 90 10.37 -19.41 -3.63
N ARG A 91 10.84 -19.09 -2.41
CA ARG A 91 10.32 -19.68 -1.16
C ARG A 91 9.13 -18.93 -0.60
N VAL A 92 8.97 -17.65 -0.95
CA VAL A 92 7.90 -16.80 -0.41
C VAL A 92 6.55 -17.25 -0.99
N ASN A 93 5.59 -17.46 -0.10
CA ASN A 93 4.25 -17.90 -0.41
C ASN A 93 3.23 -16.78 -0.12
N LYS A 94 1.96 -17.02 -0.47
CA LYS A 94 0.91 -16.01 -0.31
C LYS A 94 0.66 -15.66 1.16
N GLU A 95 0.77 -16.64 2.07
CA GLU A 95 0.58 -16.45 3.51
C GLU A 95 1.63 -15.50 4.08
N GLY A 96 2.89 -15.69 3.69
CA GLY A 96 3.97 -14.78 4.07
C GLY A 96 3.80 -13.39 3.50
N ALA A 97 3.48 -13.27 2.20
CA ALA A 97 3.27 -11.97 1.57
C ALA A 97 2.12 -11.18 2.22
N ILE A 98 0.97 -11.83 2.46
CA ILE A 98 -0.19 -11.19 3.10
C ILE A 98 0.15 -10.76 4.53
N SER A 99 0.75 -11.64 5.33
CA SER A 99 1.14 -11.34 6.71
C SER A 99 2.13 -10.17 6.78
N GLY A 100 3.12 -10.17 5.90
CA GLY A 100 4.09 -9.08 5.83
C GLY A 100 3.48 -7.74 5.44
N MET A 101 2.60 -7.73 4.43
CA MET A 101 1.87 -6.51 4.05
C MET A 101 1.01 -5.98 5.20
N LEU A 102 0.27 -6.86 5.89
CA LEU A 102 -0.55 -6.46 7.04
C LEU A 102 0.29 -5.88 8.18
N VAL A 103 1.39 -6.53 8.53
CA VAL A 103 2.30 -6.02 9.57
C VAL A 103 2.92 -4.69 9.16
N GLY A 104 3.44 -4.58 7.95
CA GLY A 104 4.05 -3.34 7.46
C GLY A 104 3.09 -2.16 7.46
N ILE A 105 1.87 -2.35 6.91
CA ILE A 105 0.83 -1.32 6.93
C ILE A 105 0.45 -0.96 8.37
N SER A 106 0.22 -1.95 9.23
CA SER A 106 -0.21 -1.71 10.62
C SER A 106 0.83 -0.93 11.41
N VAL A 107 2.10 -1.29 11.27
CA VAL A 107 3.23 -0.60 11.93
C VAL A 107 3.34 0.84 11.45
N MET A 108 3.24 1.07 10.13
CA MET A 108 3.30 2.42 9.55
C MET A 108 2.11 3.28 9.96
N LEU A 109 0.88 2.74 9.86
CA LEU A 109 -0.34 3.44 10.26
C LEU A 109 -0.33 3.79 11.75
N TYR A 110 0.07 2.86 12.62
CA TYR A 110 0.18 3.12 14.04
C TYR A 110 1.13 4.29 14.33
N TYR A 111 2.30 4.29 13.68
CA TYR A 111 3.28 5.35 13.86
C TYR A 111 2.77 6.71 13.37
N MET A 112 2.13 6.73 12.19
CA MET A 112 1.50 7.95 11.65
C MET A 112 0.40 8.48 12.58
N MET A 113 -0.50 7.61 13.04
CA MET A 113 -1.60 8.02 13.92
C MET A 113 -1.11 8.58 15.24
N LYS A 114 -0.02 8.02 15.80
CA LYS A 114 0.53 8.44 17.07
C LYS A 114 1.38 9.72 16.95
N PHE A 115 2.30 9.76 16.00
CA PHE A 115 3.35 10.79 15.95
C PHE A 115 3.10 11.92 14.96
N LYS A 116 2.06 11.80 14.10
CA LYS A 116 1.74 12.81 13.09
C LYS A 116 0.31 13.33 13.16
N LEU A 117 -0.66 12.43 13.24
CA LEU A 117 -2.07 12.80 13.17
C LEU A 117 -2.71 13.07 14.52
N GLY A 118 -2.08 12.65 15.61
CA GLY A 118 -2.64 12.84 16.96
C GLY A 118 -3.94 12.09 17.24
N TRP A 119 -4.28 11.09 16.39
CA TRP A 119 -5.54 10.32 16.56
C TRP A 119 -5.52 9.38 17.77
N LEU A 120 -4.33 9.08 18.28
CA LEU A 120 -4.13 8.22 19.47
C LEU A 120 -3.77 9.03 20.73
N GLY A 121 -4.06 10.33 20.76
CA GLY A 121 -3.78 11.22 21.87
C GLY A 121 -2.92 12.42 21.47
N GLU A 122 -2.28 13.06 22.43
CA GLU A 122 -1.35 14.15 22.15
C GLU A 122 -0.17 13.67 21.29
N ILE A 123 0.27 14.53 20.36
CA ILE A 123 1.43 14.22 19.51
C ILE A 123 2.69 14.31 20.37
N PRO A 124 3.45 13.20 20.53
CA PRO A 124 4.64 13.20 21.34
C PRO A 124 5.74 14.09 20.73
N PRO A 125 6.63 14.68 21.55
CA PRO A 125 7.75 15.47 21.07
C PRO A 125 8.74 14.61 20.26
N GLN A 126 9.58 15.27 19.47
CA GLN A 126 10.57 14.59 18.61
C GLN A 126 11.55 13.70 19.39
N SER A 127 11.80 14.02 20.65
CA SER A 127 12.65 13.20 21.54
C SER A 127 12.10 11.80 21.81
N GLU A 128 10.80 11.58 21.61
CA GLU A 128 10.14 10.28 21.76
C GLU A 128 10.01 9.48 20.47
N TRP A 129 10.50 10.01 19.35
CA TRP A 129 10.46 9.28 18.08
C TRP A 129 11.29 8.00 18.16
N TRP A 130 10.69 6.92 17.72
CA TRP A 130 11.36 5.62 17.69
C TRP A 130 12.59 5.67 16.81
N PHE A 131 13.73 5.32 17.36
CA PHE A 131 15.04 5.40 16.69
C PHE A 131 15.42 6.80 16.20
N GLY A 132 14.76 7.86 16.70
CA GLY A 132 14.97 9.23 16.23
C GLY A 132 14.46 9.48 14.80
N ILE A 133 13.59 8.61 14.27
CA ILE A 133 13.12 8.68 12.87
C ILE A 133 11.78 9.41 12.83
N SER A 134 11.69 10.43 11.97
CA SER A 134 10.44 11.16 11.75
C SER A 134 9.34 10.27 11.15
N PRO A 135 8.05 10.61 11.33
CA PRO A 135 6.95 9.86 10.71
C PRO A 135 7.10 9.69 9.20
N GLU A 136 7.63 10.68 8.50
CA GLU A 136 7.87 10.66 7.06
C GLU A 136 8.94 9.63 6.65
N GLY A 137 9.95 9.41 7.49
CA GLY A 137 11.04 8.43 7.27
C GLY A 137 10.74 7.03 7.78
N PHE A 138 9.71 6.87 8.62
CA PHE A 138 9.43 5.60 9.32
C PHE A 138 8.99 4.46 8.40
N GLY A 139 8.57 4.77 7.18
CA GLY A 139 8.26 3.79 6.14
C GLY A 139 9.36 2.76 5.91
N THR A 140 10.63 3.14 6.09
CA THR A 140 11.78 2.22 5.98
C THR A 140 11.74 1.13 7.06
N ILE A 141 11.45 1.49 8.31
CA ILE A 141 11.34 0.51 9.41
C ILE A 141 10.15 -0.41 9.20
N ALA A 142 8.99 0.15 8.82
CA ALA A 142 7.80 -0.64 8.52
C ALA A 142 8.03 -1.59 7.33
N MET A 143 8.76 -1.16 6.31
CA MET A 143 9.19 -1.98 5.19
C MET A 143 10.07 -3.15 5.63
N LEU A 144 11.05 -2.92 6.50
CA LEU A 144 11.89 -3.98 7.07
C LEU A 144 11.07 -4.98 7.89
N CYS A 145 10.13 -4.50 8.70
CA CYS A 145 9.19 -5.38 9.41
C CYS A 145 8.39 -6.27 8.46
N ASN A 146 7.92 -5.72 7.32
CA ASN A 146 7.25 -6.49 6.29
C ASN A 146 8.19 -7.57 5.70
N PHE A 147 9.41 -7.22 5.29
CA PHE A 147 10.38 -8.18 4.76
C PHE A 147 10.63 -9.34 5.72
N ILE A 148 10.92 -9.03 6.98
CA ILE A 148 11.18 -10.02 8.03
C ILE A 148 9.96 -10.92 8.23
N THR A 149 8.77 -10.32 8.36
CA THR A 149 7.53 -11.08 8.57
C THR A 149 7.20 -11.95 7.36
N SER A 150 7.26 -11.40 6.15
CA SER A 150 7.00 -12.14 4.92
C SER A 150 7.89 -13.37 4.78
N PHE A 151 9.18 -13.20 5.04
CA PHE A 151 10.14 -14.29 4.94
C PHE A 151 9.93 -15.33 6.05
N SER A 152 9.81 -14.90 7.31
CA SER A 152 9.64 -15.77 8.47
C SER A 152 8.37 -16.60 8.39
N VAL A 153 7.23 -15.96 8.07
CA VAL A 153 5.94 -16.65 7.92
C VAL A 153 6.00 -17.62 6.74
N SER A 154 6.63 -17.24 5.63
CA SER A 154 6.78 -18.16 4.49
C SER A 154 7.55 -19.43 4.84
N LEU A 155 8.47 -19.39 5.80
CA LEU A 155 9.18 -20.59 6.26
C LEU A 155 8.28 -21.54 7.05
N LEU A 156 7.28 -21.02 7.76
CA LEU A 156 6.34 -21.80 8.58
C LEU A 156 5.27 -22.53 7.74
N PHE A 157 4.96 -22.02 6.55
CA PHE A 157 3.93 -22.57 5.68
C PHE A 157 4.51 -23.36 4.51
N LYS A 158 3.64 -24.06 3.76
CA LYS A 158 4.03 -24.87 2.60
C LYS A 158 4.67 -24.01 1.52
N LYS A 159 5.61 -24.60 0.78
CA LYS A 159 6.21 -23.95 -0.40
C LYS A 159 5.15 -23.59 -1.43
N PRO A 160 5.37 -22.54 -2.25
CA PRO A 160 4.51 -22.24 -3.36
C PRO A 160 4.38 -23.43 -4.33
N PRO A 161 3.26 -23.57 -5.05
CA PRO A 161 3.11 -24.60 -6.09
C PRO A 161 4.20 -24.47 -7.19
N ASN A 162 4.57 -25.59 -7.80
CA ASN A 162 5.63 -25.65 -8.81
C ASN A 162 5.39 -24.65 -9.97
N HIS A 163 4.14 -24.55 -10.45
CA HIS A 163 3.82 -23.61 -11.54
C HIS A 163 4.11 -22.14 -11.19
N VAL A 164 4.01 -21.75 -9.91
CA VAL A 164 4.36 -20.40 -9.44
C VAL A 164 5.87 -20.23 -9.41
N MET A 165 6.59 -21.25 -8.94
CA MET A 165 8.07 -21.23 -8.93
C MET A 165 8.64 -21.16 -10.37
N ASP A 166 8.04 -21.89 -11.31
CA ASP A 166 8.41 -21.85 -12.72
C ASP A 166 8.11 -20.48 -13.37
N LEU A 167 7.03 -19.82 -12.94
CA LEU A 167 6.72 -18.46 -13.37
C LEU A 167 7.78 -17.46 -12.90
N VAL A 168 8.21 -17.57 -11.65
CA VAL A 168 9.30 -16.73 -11.10
C VAL A 168 10.58 -16.90 -11.92
N ASP A 169 10.91 -18.14 -12.28
CA ASP A 169 12.11 -18.40 -13.10
C ASP A 169 11.98 -17.82 -14.51
N LYS A 170 10.81 -17.93 -15.14
CA LYS A 170 10.55 -17.33 -16.47
C LYS A 170 10.65 -15.81 -16.46
N ILE A 171 10.21 -15.15 -15.37
CA ILE A 171 10.32 -13.69 -15.21
C ILE A 171 11.80 -13.28 -15.08
N ARG A 172 12.60 -14.06 -14.35
CA ARG A 172 14.02 -13.76 -14.10
C ARG A 172 14.93 -14.09 -15.27
N TYR A 173 14.60 -15.14 -16.01
CA TYR A 173 15.39 -15.64 -17.14
C TYR A 173 14.50 -15.78 -18.37
N PRO A 174 14.06 -14.65 -18.97
CA PRO A 174 13.28 -14.71 -20.20
C PRO A 174 14.15 -15.36 -21.30
N LYS A 175 13.59 -16.41 -21.91
CA LYS A 175 14.20 -17.06 -23.10
C LYS A 175 13.83 -16.29 -24.35
#